data_940db7a58539b83b3ea9414a6aff8639
#
_entry.id   940db7a58539b83b3ea9414a6aff8639
#
_cell.length_a   1.000
_cell.length_b   1.000
_cell.length_c   1.000
_cell.angle_alpha   90.00
_cell.angle_beta   90.00
_cell.angle_gamma   90.00
#
_symmetry.space_group_name_H-M   'P 1'
#
loop_
_entity.id
_entity.type
_entity.pdbx_description
1 polymer ?
#
loop_
_entity_poly.entity_id
_entity_poly.type
_entity_poly.pdbx_seq_one_letter_code
_entity_poly.pdbx_strand_id
1 'polypeptide(L)'
;MEKSYNECYICGIVLNEPEHYLTINGEDFFRTLVSVKRKSGAVDVVPVRVSQRADGFPNMKQGEYLYIEGTVRSFDNKQNGKMHLEIYLFAEYIYPVDEKDTDGYVINSFEFDGTICKPPIGRVLIGNGDIKYIADVLVAVSGTKRSFYLPCIVFGRNGRYLSNLKVGTKLKLRGRFQS
;
A
#
# COMPACT_ATOMS: atom_id res chain seq x y z
N MET A 1 23.44 3.59 9.46
CA MET A 1 21.98 3.89 9.42
C MET A 1 21.28 2.57 9.19
N GLU A 2 20.46 2.12 10.13
CA GLU A 2 19.62 0.94 9.90
C GLU A 2 18.73 1.19 8.70
N LYS A 3 18.70 0.26 7.77
CA LYS A 3 17.84 0.32 6.59
C LYS A 3 16.40 0.22 7.08
N SER A 4 15.60 1.26 6.90
CA SER A 4 14.18 1.23 7.26
C SER A 4 13.49 0.14 6.45
N TYR A 5 12.82 -0.75 7.12
CA TYR A 5 12.07 -1.84 6.50
C TYR A 5 10.80 -1.28 5.86
N ASN A 6 10.53 -1.64 4.61
CA ASN A 6 9.31 -1.30 3.89
C ASN A 6 9.14 -2.30 2.74
N GLU A 7 8.30 -3.28 2.93
CA GLU A 7 8.01 -4.31 1.95
C GLU A 7 6.51 -4.46 1.74
N CYS A 8 6.13 -4.73 0.52
CA CYS A 8 4.75 -4.89 0.12
C CYS A 8 4.62 -6.00 -0.92
N TYR A 9 3.61 -6.83 -0.77
CA TYR A 9 3.32 -7.98 -1.62
C TYR A 9 1.85 -8.00 -1.97
N ILE A 10 1.54 -8.06 -3.26
CA ILE A 10 0.17 -8.26 -3.75
C ILE A 10 0.14 -9.33 -4.83
N CYS A 11 -0.99 -10.03 -4.92
CA CYS A 11 -1.29 -10.93 -6.03
C CYS A 11 -2.65 -10.58 -6.59
N GLY A 12 -2.73 -10.31 -7.90
CA GLY A 12 -3.99 -9.84 -8.48
C GLY A 12 -3.93 -9.61 -9.99
N ILE A 13 -5.06 -9.15 -10.53
CA ILE A 13 -5.24 -8.92 -11.96
C ILE A 13 -4.96 -7.45 -12.28
N VAL A 14 -4.16 -7.20 -13.30
CA VAL A 14 -3.92 -5.86 -13.85
C VAL A 14 -5.19 -5.37 -14.57
N LEU A 15 -5.77 -4.25 -14.12
CA LEU A 15 -7.07 -3.76 -14.59
C LEU A 15 -6.98 -2.95 -15.89
N ASN A 16 -5.87 -2.30 -16.14
CA ASN A 16 -5.66 -1.46 -17.31
C ASN A 16 -4.21 -1.55 -17.79
N GLU A 17 -3.97 -1.29 -19.07
CA GLU A 17 -2.61 -1.17 -19.58
C GLU A 17 -1.84 -0.11 -18.79
N PRO A 18 -0.56 -0.36 -18.45
CA PRO A 18 0.27 0.63 -17.77
C PRO A 18 0.41 1.90 -18.60
N GLU A 19 0.01 3.02 -18.02
CA GLU A 19 0.13 4.35 -18.63
C GLU A 19 1.45 5.00 -18.24
N HIS A 20 2.20 5.48 -19.22
CA HIS A 20 3.37 6.34 -18.96
C HIS A 20 2.91 7.63 -18.26
N TYR A 21 3.58 8.01 -17.17
CA TYR A 21 3.21 9.22 -16.45
C TYR A 21 4.40 10.15 -16.13
N LEU A 22 5.64 9.66 -16.25
CA LEU A 22 6.82 10.43 -15.86
C LEU A 22 8.08 9.83 -16.47
N THR A 23 9.02 10.69 -16.89
CA THR A 23 10.40 10.32 -17.25
C THR A 23 11.36 11.08 -16.36
N ILE A 24 12.29 10.39 -15.69
CA ILE A 24 13.35 10.99 -14.88
C ILE A 24 14.70 10.43 -15.34
N ASN A 25 15.60 11.31 -15.77
CA ASN A 25 16.96 10.92 -16.20
C ASN A 25 16.99 9.78 -17.24
N GLY A 26 16.04 9.80 -18.20
CA GLY A 26 15.94 8.76 -19.23
C GLY A 26 15.34 7.43 -18.75
N GLU A 27 14.75 7.40 -17.56
CA GLU A 27 13.99 6.27 -17.03
C GLU A 27 12.50 6.60 -17.04
N ASP A 28 11.72 5.75 -17.71
CA ASP A 28 10.27 5.91 -17.80
C ASP A 28 9.55 5.18 -16.66
N PHE A 29 8.54 5.85 -16.14
CA PHE A 29 7.68 5.35 -15.08
C PHE A 29 6.25 5.24 -15.55
N PHE A 30 5.60 4.15 -15.16
CA PHE A 30 4.24 3.80 -15.54
C PHE A 30 3.37 3.65 -14.30
N ARG A 31 2.06 3.82 -14.49
CA ARG A 31 1.05 3.61 -13.47
C ARG A 31 -0.04 2.68 -13.99
N THR A 32 -0.57 1.84 -13.12
CA THR A 32 -1.71 0.97 -13.39
C THR A 32 -2.47 0.68 -12.10
N LEU A 33 -3.58 -0.02 -12.21
CA LEU A 33 -4.40 -0.50 -11.11
C LEU A 33 -4.39 -2.03 -11.10
N VAL A 34 -4.27 -2.62 -9.93
CA VAL A 34 -4.33 -4.07 -9.73
C VAL A 34 -5.47 -4.41 -8.78
N SER A 35 -6.36 -5.31 -9.22
CA SER A 35 -7.44 -5.82 -8.38
C SER A 35 -6.97 -7.03 -7.58
N VAL A 36 -7.17 -6.97 -6.26
CA VAL A 36 -6.80 -8.04 -5.34
C VAL A 36 -8.07 -8.56 -4.66
N LYS A 37 -8.39 -9.82 -4.88
CA LYS A 37 -9.57 -10.47 -4.33
C LYS A 37 -9.36 -10.84 -2.86
N ARG A 38 -10.28 -10.50 -1.98
CA ARG A 38 -10.27 -10.91 -0.55
C ARG A 38 -10.89 -12.30 -0.38
N LYS A 39 -10.58 -12.99 0.70
CA LYS A 39 -11.25 -14.24 1.10
C LYS A 39 -12.77 -14.08 1.25
N SER A 40 -13.24 -12.89 1.57
CA SER A 40 -14.68 -12.57 1.68
C SER A 40 -15.40 -12.39 0.33
N GLY A 41 -14.67 -12.43 -0.79
CA GLY A 41 -15.18 -12.13 -2.13
C GLY A 41 -15.13 -10.65 -2.50
N ALA A 42 -14.92 -9.74 -1.55
CA ALA A 42 -14.69 -8.33 -1.86
C ALA A 42 -13.36 -8.14 -2.61
N VAL A 43 -13.24 -7.04 -3.35
CA VAL A 43 -12.07 -6.72 -4.15
C VAL A 43 -11.46 -5.42 -3.65
N ASP A 44 -10.16 -5.39 -3.45
CA ASP A 44 -9.37 -4.17 -3.24
C ASP A 44 -8.73 -3.75 -4.56
N VAL A 45 -8.75 -2.46 -4.85
CA VAL A 45 -8.04 -1.90 -6.01
C VAL A 45 -6.80 -1.17 -5.51
N VAL A 46 -5.63 -1.68 -5.90
CA VAL A 46 -4.33 -1.16 -5.47
C VAL A 46 -3.69 -0.36 -6.60
N PRO A 47 -3.43 0.95 -6.40
CA PRO A 47 -2.61 1.71 -7.33
C PRO A 47 -1.18 1.17 -7.34
N VAL A 48 -0.64 0.91 -8.52
CA VAL A 48 0.73 0.43 -8.72
C VAL A 48 1.48 1.41 -9.61
N ARG A 49 2.70 1.75 -9.21
CA ARG A 49 3.66 2.48 -10.03
C ARG A 49 4.88 1.63 -10.24
N VAL A 50 5.48 1.71 -11.42
CA VAL A 50 6.56 0.85 -11.83
C VAL A 50 7.54 1.59 -12.74
N SER A 51 8.83 1.30 -12.59
CA SER A 51 9.86 1.72 -13.55
C SER A 51 9.90 0.74 -14.72
N GLN A 52 10.20 1.22 -15.93
CA GLN A 52 10.52 0.34 -17.07
C GLN A 52 11.69 -0.62 -16.79
N ARG A 53 12.50 -0.32 -15.77
CA ARG A 53 13.66 -1.13 -15.36
C ARG A 53 13.34 -2.15 -14.26
N ALA A 54 12.10 -2.15 -13.76
CA ALA A 54 11.68 -3.14 -12.77
C ALA A 54 11.77 -4.54 -13.34
N ASP A 55 12.21 -5.49 -12.52
CA ASP A 55 12.30 -6.87 -12.93
C ASP A 55 10.90 -7.41 -13.26
N GLY A 56 10.75 -7.96 -14.45
CA GLY A 56 9.49 -8.48 -14.98
C GLY A 56 8.50 -7.41 -15.49
N PHE A 57 8.89 -6.13 -15.64
CA PHE A 57 8.02 -5.08 -16.18
C PHE A 57 7.27 -5.47 -17.48
N PRO A 58 7.90 -6.16 -18.47
CA PRO A 58 7.19 -6.57 -19.69
C PRO A 58 5.98 -7.49 -19.47
N ASN A 59 5.86 -8.11 -18.30
CA ASN A 59 4.71 -8.94 -17.93
C ASN A 59 3.52 -8.12 -17.43
N MET A 60 3.72 -6.84 -17.08
CA MET A 60 2.67 -5.97 -16.56
C MET A 60 1.76 -5.48 -17.69
N LYS A 61 0.79 -6.33 -18.06
CA LYS A 61 -0.21 -6.07 -19.12
C LYS A 61 -1.61 -6.24 -18.58
N GLN A 62 -2.57 -5.55 -19.19
CA GLN A 62 -3.97 -5.67 -18.81
C GLN A 62 -4.45 -7.14 -18.89
N GLY A 63 -5.13 -7.58 -17.84
CA GLY A 63 -5.69 -8.94 -17.75
C GLY A 63 -4.73 -9.98 -17.16
N GLU A 64 -3.44 -9.69 -17.07
CA GLU A 64 -2.48 -10.62 -16.48
C GLU A 64 -2.67 -10.73 -14.96
N TYR A 65 -2.55 -11.96 -14.44
CA TYR A 65 -2.55 -12.25 -13.01
C TYR A 65 -1.11 -12.33 -12.53
N LEU A 66 -0.74 -11.37 -11.68
CA LEU A 66 0.66 -11.14 -11.29
C LEU A 66 0.85 -11.19 -9.77
N TYR A 67 1.98 -11.74 -9.35
CA TYR A 67 2.58 -11.47 -8.05
C TYR A 67 3.51 -10.28 -8.19
N ILE A 68 3.31 -9.27 -7.35
CA ILE A 68 4.07 -8.01 -7.38
C ILE A 68 4.64 -7.75 -6.00
N GLU A 69 5.95 -7.54 -5.97
CA GLU A 69 6.72 -7.18 -4.78
C GLU A 69 7.28 -5.77 -4.93
N GLY A 70 7.32 -5.03 -3.84
CA GLY A 70 7.87 -3.68 -3.84
C GLY A 70 7.72 -2.97 -2.51
N THR A 71 7.58 -1.65 -2.57
CA THR A 71 7.49 -0.79 -1.39
C THR A 71 6.20 0.03 -1.38
N VAL A 72 5.63 0.28 -0.19
CA VAL A 72 4.51 1.21 -0.04
C VAL A 72 5.04 2.63 -0.06
N ARG A 73 4.47 3.45 -0.91
CA ARG A 73 4.84 4.88 -1.04
C ARG A 73 3.60 5.75 -1.07
N SER A 74 3.80 7.03 -0.77
CA SER A 74 2.77 8.04 -0.93
C SER A 74 3.27 9.23 -1.74
N PHE A 75 2.33 9.90 -2.39
CA PHE A 75 2.60 11.10 -3.16
C PHE A 75 1.45 12.10 -2.98
N ASP A 76 1.81 13.36 -2.69
CA ASP A 76 0.86 14.44 -2.65
C ASP A 76 0.54 14.90 -4.09
N ASN A 77 -0.67 14.63 -4.53
CA ASN A 77 -1.17 15.04 -5.84
C ASN A 77 -2.09 16.25 -5.71
N LYS A 78 -1.80 17.32 -6.43
CA LYS A 78 -2.66 18.50 -6.47
C LYS A 78 -3.68 18.37 -7.59
N GLN A 79 -4.94 18.10 -7.24
CA GLN A 79 -6.05 18.05 -8.19
C GLN A 79 -7.09 19.11 -7.83
N ASN A 80 -7.51 19.90 -8.81
CA ASN A 80 -8.52 20.94 -8.63
C ASN A 80 -8.26 21.89 -7.45
N GLY A 81 -6.98 22.26 -7.24
CA GLY A 81 -6.56 23.13 -6.14
C GLY A 81 -6.50 22.48 -4.77
N LYS A 82 -6.89 21.21 -4.62
CA LYS A 82 -6.83 20.43 -3.38
C LYS A 82 -5.67 19.44 -3.42
N MET A 83 -5.02 19.26 -2.28
CA MET A 83 -3.98 18.23 -2.11
C MET A 83 -4.68 16.90 -1.80
N HIS A 84 -4.38 15.88 -2.61
CA HIS A 84 -4.82 14.51 -2.40
C HIS A 84 -3.59 13.63 -2.16
N LEU A 85 -3.59 12.92 -1.06
CA LEU A 85 -2.55 11.93 -0.78
C LEU A 85 -2.91 10.63 -1.51
N GLU A 86 -2.10 10.26 -2.49
CA GLU A 86 -2.18 8.99 -3.19
C GLU A 86 -1.23 7.99 -2.55
N ILE A 87 -1.73 6.81 -2.19
CA ILE A 87 -0.94 5.70 -1.65
C ILE A 87 -0.86 4.64 -2.73
N TYR A 88 0.34 4.12 -2.99
CA TYR A 88 0.58 3.15 -4.03
C TYR A 88 1.67 2.16 -3.65
N LEU A 89 1.64 0.99 -4.29
CA LEU A 89 2.75 0.08 -4.34
C LEU A 89 3.70 0.52 -5.45
N PHE A 90 4.96 0.75 -5.11
CA PHE A 90 6.03 0.92 -6.10
C PHE A 90 6.64 -0.45 -6.37
N ALA A 91 6.37 -1.00 -7.57
CA ALA A 91 6.78 -2.34 -7.94
C ALA A 91 8.28 -2.40 -8.25
N GLU A 92 8.95 -3.41 -7.71
CA GLU A 92 10.37 -3.70 -7.92
C GLU A 92 10.55 -5.05 -8.65
N TYR A 93 9.70 -6.04 -8.32
CA TYR A 93 9.67 -7.37 -8.93
C TYR A 93 8.25 -7.76 -9.34
N ILE A 94 8.11 -8.34 -10.52
CA ILE A 94 6.82 -8.65 -11.15
C ILE A 94 6.90 -10.05 -11.77
N TYR A 95 6.09 -10.97 -11.26
CA TYR A 95 6.07 -12.35 -11.71
C TYR A 95 4.67 -12.76 -12.18
N PRO A 96 4.53 -13.31 -13.41
CA PRO A 96 3.30 -13.99 -13.80
C PRO A 96 3.09 -15.22 -12.91
N VAL A 97 1.88 -15.40 -12.45
CA VAL A 97 1.48 -16.57 -11.66
C VAL A 97 0.15 -17.09 -12.17
N ASP A 98 -0.09 -18.40 -12.07
CA ASP A 98 -1.42 -18.94 -12.34
C ASP A 98 -2.29 -18.73 -11.07
N GLU A 99 -3.51 -18.20 -11.25
CA GLU A 99 -4.45 -18.02 -10.15
C GLU A 99 -4.72 -19.35 -9.41
N LYS A 100 -4.64 -20.49 -10.12
CA LYS A 100 -4.80 -21.84 -9.57
C LYS A 100 -3.67 -22.22 -8.63
N ASP A 101 -2.45 -21.75 -8.89
CA ASP A 101 -1.27 -22.09 -8.08
C ASP A 101 -1.22 -21.31 -6.77
N THR A 102 -2.10 -20.34 -6.60
CA THR A 102 -2.18 -19.57 -5.34
C THR A 102 -2.98 -20.30 -4.25
N ASP A 103 -3.55 -21.49 -4.51
CA ASP A 103 -4.35 -22.29 -3.57
C ASP A 103 -5.41 -21.46 -2.81
N GLY A 104 -5.94 -20.42 -3.43
CA GLY A 104 -6.85 -19.45 -2.82
C GLY A 104 -6.20 -18.57 -1.74
N TYR A 105 -4.87 -18.53 -1.65
CA TYR A 105 -4.18 -17.58 -0.81
C TYR A 105 -4.33 -16.18 -1.37
N VAL A 106 -4.87 -15.29 -0.54
CA VAL A 106 -4.95 -13.87 -0.84
C VAL A 106 -3.65 -13.22 -0.37
N ILE A 107 -2.86 -12.71 -1.32
CA ILE A 107 -1.66 -11.95 -1.03
C ILE A 107 -1.99 -10.47 -1.23
N ASN A 108 -2.17 -9.76 -0.14
CA ASN A 108 -2.31 -8.32 -0.04
C ASN A 108 -1.75 -7.95 1.33
N SER A 109 -0.46 -7.72 1.40
CA SER A 109 0.22 -7.44 2.65
C SER A 109 1.34 -6.43 2.48
N PHE A 110 1.52 -5.61 3.48
CA PHE A 110 2.70 -4.78 3.65
C PHE A 110 3.24 -4.93 5.06
N GLU A 111 4.52 -4.69 5.20
CA GLU A 111 5.20 -4.52 6.49
C GLU A 111 6.21 -3.39 6.38
N PHE A 112 6.19 -2.44 7.32
CA PHE A 112 7.15 -1.35 7.35
C PHE A 112 7.45 -0.86 8.76
N ASP A 113 8.64 -0.31 8.92
CA ASP A 113 9.04 0.47 10.10
C ASP A 113 8.73 1.94 9.87
N GLY A 114 8.16 2.59 10.87
CA GLY A 114 7.83 4.00 10.77
C GLY A 114 7.70 4.71 12.10
N THR A 115 7.41 6.00 12.02
CA THR A 115 7.28 6.87 13.19
C THR A 115 5.94 7.60 13.15
N ILE A 116 5.22 7.61 14.26
CA ILE A 116 3.96 8.37 14.38
C ILE A 116 4.27 9.86 14.22
N CYS A 117 3.65 10.52 13.25
CA CYS A 117 3.91 11.93 12.94
C CYS A 117 2.77 12.89 13.28
N LYS A 118 1.59 12.37 13.64
CA LYS A 118 0.48 13.14 14.21
C LYS A 118 -0.14 12.37 15.37
N PRO A 119 -0.77 13.04 16.35
CA PRO A 119 -1.48 12.35 17.41
C PRO A 119 -2.51 11.38 16.82
N PRO A 120 -2.48 10.08 17.18
CA PRO A 120 -3.48 9.13 16.71
C PRO A 120 -4.89 9.50 17.18
N ILE A 121 -5.89 9.26 16.35
CA ILE A 121 -7.29 9.56 16.65
C ILE A 121 -8.02 8.24 16.87
N GLY A 122 -8.36 7.95 18.14
CA GLY A 122 -9.20 6.81 18.49
C GLY A 122 -10.67 7.13 18.28
N ARG A 123 -11.43 6.18 17.73
CA ARG A 123 -12.90 6.29 17.58
C ARG A 123 -13.57 4.93 17.71
N VAL A 124 -14.84 4.95 18.06
CA VAL A 124 -15.67 3.76 18.20
C VAL A 124 -16.65 3.71 17.04
N LEU A 125 -16.68 2.60 16.33
CA LEU A 125 -17.70 2.30 15.32
C LEU A 125 -18.76 1.40 15.97
N ILE A 126 -20.02 1.83 15.91
CA ILE A 126 -21.17 1.05 16.35
C ILE A 126 -21.94 0.64 15.08
N GLY A 127 -22.07 -0.65 14.83
CA GLY A 127 -22.82 -1.17 13.68
C GLY A 127 -23.27 -2.60 13.92
N ASN A 128 -24.51 -2.93 13.56
CA ASN A 128 -25.11 -4.27 13.63
C ASN A 128 -24.91 -5.01 14.98
N GLY A 129 -24.96 -4.26 16.11
CA GLY A 129 -24.75 -4.83 17.45
C GLY A 129 -23.30 -5.01 17.88
N ASP A 130 -22.34 -4.78 16.98
CA ASP A 130 -20.91 -4.85 17.27
C ASP A 130 -20.30 -3.48 17.55
N ILE A 131 -19.52 -3.40 18.61
CA ILE A 131 -18.70 -2.23 18.94
C ILE A 131 -17.27 -2.50 18.48
N LYS A 132 -16.79 -1.75 17.49
CA LYS A 132 -15.43 -1.85 16.97
C LYS A 132 -14.64 -0.60 17.33
N TYR A 133 -13.52 -0.78 17.99
CA TYR A 133 -12.57 0.31 18.23
C TYR A 133 -11.62 0.42 17.04
N ILE A 134 -11.40 1.64 16.58
CA ILE A 134 -10.41 1.93 15.52
C ILE A 134 -9.56 3.13 15.89
N ALA A 135 -8.36 3.19 15.34
CA ALA A 135 -7.49 4.36 15.43
C ALA A 135 -7.01 4.75 14.03
N ASP A 136 -7.11 6.03 13.73
CA ASP A 136 -6.48 6.64 12.55
C ASP A 136 -5.09 7.11 12.96
N VAL A 137 -4.07 6.61 12.27
CA VAL A 137 -2.66 6.87 12.57
C VAL A 137 -1.95 7.31 11.30
N LEU A 138 -1.24 8.44 11.34
CA LEU A 138 -0.36 8.86 10.27
C LEU A 138 1.08 8.49 10.61
N VAL A 139 1.70 7.67 9.77
CA VAL A 139 3.05 7.12 9.97
C VAL A 139 4.00 7.64 8.91
N ALA A 140 5.12 8.20 9.34
CA ALA A 140 6.24 8.53 8.46
C ALA A 140 7.14 7.31 8.29
N VAL A 141 7.30 6.85 7.06
CA VAL A 141 8.17 5.75 6.66
C VAL A 141 9.35 6.31 5.89
N SER A 142 10.57 5.97 6.29
CA SER A 142 11.78 6.48 5.64
C SER A 142 11.98 5.81 4.28
N GLY A 143 12.10 6.61 3.24
CA GLY A 143 12.58 6.17 1.93
C GLY A 143 14.02 6.62 1.68
N THR A 144 14.58 6.24 0.54
CA THR A 144 15.99 6.55 0.19
C THR A 144 16.28 8.04 0.06
N LYS A 145 15.34 8.81 -0.49
CA LYS A 145 15.50 10.27 -0.74
C LYS A 145 14.52 11.12 0.04
N ARG A 146 13.44 10.57 0.54
CA ARG A 146 12.37 11.27 1.26
C ARG A 146 11.58 10.32 2.13
N SER A 147 10.86 10.85 3.11
CA SER A 147 9.88 10.07 3.86
C SER A 147 8.54 10.03 3.13
N PHE A 148 7.82 8.92 3.31
CA PHE A 148 6.45 8.73 2.86
C PHE A 148 5.51 8.81 4.04
N TYR A 149 4.39 9.49 3.89
CA TYR A 149 3.39 9.61 4.94
C TYR A 149 2.23 8.66 4.62
N LEU A 150 2.05 7.66 5.46
CA LEU A 150 1.07 6.60 5.26
C LEU A 150 -0.05 6.71 6.31
N PRO A 151 -1.28 7.12 5.93
CA PRO A 151 -2.44 7.02 6.79
C PRO A 151 -2.85 5.55 6.94
N CYS A 152 -2.94 5.10 8.18
CA CYS A 152 -3.30 3.73 8.53
C CYS A 152 -4.53 3.73 9.42
N ILE A 153 -5.43 2.77 9.18
CA ILE A 153 -6.56 2.48 10.05
C ILE A 153 -6.26 1.19 10.80
N VAL A 154 -6.22 1.27 12.12
CA VAL A 154 -5.87 0.13 12.97
C VAL A 154 -7.07 -0.27 13.82
N PHE A 155 -7.40 -1.56 13.79
CA PHE A 155 -8.64 -2.09 14.38
C PHE A 155 -8.42 -2.76 15.74
N GLY A 156 -9.47 -2.75 16.56
CA GLY A 156 -9.58 -3.55 17.78
C GLY A 156 -8.58 -3.18 18.86
N ARG A 157 -8.00 -4.18 19.49
CA ARG A 157 -7.02 -4.02 20.59
C ARG A 157 -5.81 -3.20 20.17
N ASN A 158 -5.30 -3.43 18.97
CA ASN A 158 -4.15 -2.70 18.45
C ASN A 158 -4.49 -1.22 18.22
N GLY A 159 -5.70 -0.91 17.71
CA GLY A 159 -6.17 0.47 17.56
C GLY A 159 -6.27 1.18 18.92
N ARG A 160 -6.83 0.52 19.94
CA ARG A 160 -6.89 1.05 21.31
C ARG A 160 -5.50 1.31 21.91
N TYR A 161 -4.56 0.42 21.66
CA TYR A 161 -3.17 0.61 22.08
C TYR A 161 -2.53 1.80 21.37
N LEU A 162 -2.62 1.86 20.03
CA LEU A 162 -2.02 2.92 19.22
C LEU A 162 -2.58 4.31 19.54
N SER A 163 -3.88 4.42 19.87
CA SER A 163 -4.48 5.72 20.21
C SER A 163 -3.89 6.39 21.45
N ASN A 164 -3.16 5.64 22.28
CA ASN A 164 -2.48 6.17 23.48
C ASN A 164 -1.00 6.49 23.24
N LEU A 165 -0.46 6.19 22.05
CA LEU A 165 0.94 6.46 21.74
C LEU A 165 1.15 7.92 21.36
N LYS A 166 2.37 8.40 21.61
CA LYS A 166 2.76 9.79 21.33
C LYS A 166 3.38 9.93 19.94
N VAL A 167 3.32 11.13 19.39
CA VAL A 167 4.11 11.53 18.23
C VAL A 167 5.59 11.27 18.51
N GLY A 168 6.32 10.77 17.51
CA GLY A 168 7.71 10.34 17.62
C GLY A 168 7.89 8.87 18.03
N THR A 169 6.82 8.15 18.40
CA THR A 169 6.92 6.72 18.71
C THR A 169 7.23 5.94 17.42
N LYS A 170 8.29 5.13 17.48
CA LYS A 170 8.65 4.18 16.42
C LYS A 170 7.82 2.92 16.55
N LEU A 171 7.36 2.40 15.42
CA LEU A 171 6.59 1.16 15.34
C LEU A 171 6.92 0.37 14.08
N LYS A 172 6.63 -0.92 14.16
CA LYS A 172 6.53 -1.81 13.01
C LYS A 172 5.06 -2.11 12.77
N LEU A 173 4.58 -1.85 11.57
CA LEU A 173 3.22 -2.12 11.16
C LEU A 173 3.16 -3.17 10.08
N ARG A 174 2.23 -4.10 10.25
CA ARG A 174 1.83 -5.06 9.22
C ARG A 174 0.36 -4.91 8.93
N GLY A 175 0.02 -4.85 7.65
CA GLY A 175 -1.35 -4.64 7.22
C GLY A 175 -1.58 -5.04 5.77
N ARG A 176 -2.66 -4.47 5.20
CA ARG A 176 -3.02 -4.67 3.80
C ARG A 176 -3.55 -3.36 3.22
N PHE A 177 -3.50 -3.24 1.89
CA PHE A 177 -4.30 -2.22 1.21
C PHE A 177 -5.78 -2.51 1.38
N GLN A 178 -6.55 -1.46 1.50
CA GLN A 178 -8.00 -1.52 1.53
C GLN A 178 -8.57 -0.31 0.80
N SER A 179 -9.37 -0.56 -0.23
CA SER A 179 -10.13 0.44 -0.98
C SER A 179 -11.62 0.34 -0.70
#